data_ad2c6ccf0b69f9f5c8fcd67d1945a064
#
_entry.id   ad2c6ccf0b69f9f5c8fcd67d1945a064
#
_cell.length_a   1.000
_cell.length_b   1.000
_cell.length_c   1.000
_cell.angle_alpha   90.00
_cell.angle_beta   90.00
_cell.angle_gamma   90.00
#
_symmetry.space_group_name_H-M   'P 1'
#
loop_
_entity.id
_entity.type
_entity.pdbx_description
1 polymer ?
#
loop_
_entity_poly.entity_id
_entity_poly.type
_entity_poly.pdbx_seq_one_letter_code
_entity_poly.pdbx_strand_id
1 'polypeptide(L)'
;TTRRIIINQEPALIADTVGFISKLPAYMIDAFKSTLEELTYSDIIILVIDISDSQLELRKKFASCMRTLDELGVRKEKIIFTLNKSDLIKKDQINYKMELLNLIEDEQVVLVSSKTGENIKELKELIQKMIINQNPHKYKKNDEKGVVNTFDN
;
A
#
# COMPACT_ATOMS: atom_id res chain seq x y z
N THR A 1 3.28 12.90 9.18
CA THR A 1 1.96 13.40 9.63
C THR A 1 0.96 12.28 9.68
N THR A 2 0.30 12.06 10.83
CA THR A 2 -0.73 11.03 11.00
C THR A 2 -2.11 11.66 10.91
N ARG A 3 -3.01 11.03 10.16
CA ARG A 3 -4.41 11.48 9.98
C ARG A 3 -5.37 10.32 10.19
N ARG A 4 -6.51 10.61 10.82
CA ARG A 4 -7.64 9.68 10.87
C ARG A 4 -8.45 9.79 9.58
N ILE A 5 -8.73 8.65 8.96
CA ILE A 5 -9.57 8.52 7.77
C ILE A 5 -10.63 7.44 7.98
N ILE A 6 -11.60 7.38 7.09
CA ILE A 6 -12.60 6.31 7.06
C ILE A 6 -12.43 5.56 5.73
N ILE A 7 -12.22 4.25 5.82
CA ILE A 7 -12.15 3.36 4.67
C ILE A 7 -13.34 2.40 4.76
N ASN A 8 -14.31 2.54 3.85
CA ASN A 8 -15.51 1.69 3.80
C ASN A 8 -16.21 1.56 5.18
N GLN A 9 -16.45 2.70 5.84
CA GLN A 9 -17.09 2.86 7.16
C GLN A 9 -16.22 2.46 8.39
N GLU A 10 -15.02 1.94 8.19
CA GLU A 10 -14.09 1.62 9.27
C GLU A 10 -13.06 2.74 9.49
N PRO A 11 -12.78 3.12 10.74
CA PRO A 11 -11.77 4.11 11.04
C PRO A 11 -10.36 3.53 10.86
N ALA A 12 -9.50 4.29 10.19
CA ALA A 12 -8.09 3.96 10.01
C ALA A 12 -7.21 5.16 10.32
N LEU A 13 -5.98 4.89 10.72
CA LEU A 13 -4.93 5.90 10.83
C LEU A 13 -4.00 5.75 9.64
N ILE A 14 -3.85 6.82 8.87
CA ILE A 14 -2.88 6.89 7.81
C ILE A 14 -1.72 7.78 8.26
N ALA A 15 -0.51 7.24 8.23
CA ALA A 15 0.71 7.96 8.49
C ALA A 15 1.44 8.20 7.17
N ASP A 16 1.68 9.47 6.86
CA ASP A 16 2.48 9.86 5.71
C ASP A 16 3.95 9.92 6.14
N THR A 17 4.78 9.19 5.42
CA THR A 17 6.22 9.12 5.66
C THR A 17 6.96 10.11 4.76
N VAL A 18 8.20 10.44 5.11
CA VAL A 18 9.10 11.16 4.20
C VAL A 18 9.37 10.26 2.99
N GLY A 19 9.26 10.83 1.79
CA GLY A 19 9.45 10.06 0.55
C GLY A 19 10.79 9.31 0.51
N PHE A 20 10.77 8.09 0.02
CA PHE A 20 11.96 7.29 -0.26
C PHE A 20 12.78 7.97 -1.36
N ILE A 21 13.72 8.80 -0.97
CA ILE A 21 14.64 9.42 -1.91
C ILE A 21 15.83 8.48 -2.10
N SER A 22 16.07 8.06 -3.32
CA SER A 22 17.14 7.12 -3.72
C SER A 22 18.58 7.61 -3.44
N LYS A 23 18.73 8.76 -2.77
CA LYS A 23 20.02 9.38 -2.40
C LYS A 23 19.94 10.03 -1.03
N LEU A 24 19.46 9.31 -0.01
CA LEU A 24 19.62 9.79 1.37
C LEU A 24 21.10 9.70 1.75
N PRO A 25 21.73 10.82 2.19
CA PRO A 25 23.06 10.78 2.76
C PRO A 25 23.12 9.83 3.95
N ALA A 26 24.24 9.13 4.14
CA ALA A 26 24.39 8.12 5.20
C ALA A 26 24.02 8.64 6.61
N TYR A 27 24.30 9.91 6.93
CA TYR A 27 23.92 10.51 8.21
C TYR A 27 22.41 10.72 8.41
N MET A 28 21.63 10.76 7.32
CA MET A 28 20.18 10.85 7.40
C MET A 28 19.51 9.48 7.53
N ILE A 29 20.22 8.39 7.22
CA ILE A 29 19.69 7.03 7.31
C ILE A 29 19.32 6.69 8.75
N ASP A 30 20.15 7.05 9.73
CA ASP A 30 19.87 6.76 11.15
C ASP A 30 18.70 7.59 11.71
N ALA A 31 18.59 8.88 11.34
CA ALA A 31 17.44 9.69 11.70
C ALA A 31 16.15 9.23 11.00
N PHE A 32 16.27 8.71 9.77
CA PHE A 32 15.16 8.18 8.99
C PHE A 32 14.75 6.78 9.46
N LYS A 33 15.68 6.00 9.98
CA LYS A 33 15.45 4.65 10.47
C LYS A 33 14.43 4.63 11.61
N SER A 34 14.52 5.54 12.59
CA SER A 34 13.53 5.63 13.66
C SER A 34 12.13 5.97 13.14
N THR A 35 12.00 6.81 12.11
CA THR A 35 10.71 7.08 11.46
C THR A 35 10.20 5.88 10.67
N LEU A 36 11.11 5.11 10.07
CA LEU A 36 10.78 3.89 9.34
C LEU A 36 10.45 2.71 10.26
N GLU A 37 10.97 2.68 11.48
CA GLU A 37 10.60 1.67 12.49
C GLU A 37 9.09 1.68 12.78
N GLU A 38 8.40 2.82 12.64
CA GLU A 38 6.94 2.88 12.74
C GLU A 38 6.24 2.00 11.69
N LEU A 39 6.86 1.75 10.53
CA LEU A 39 6.32 0.87 9.49
C LEU A 39 6.18 -0.58 9.98
N THR A 40 7.05 -1.03 10.87
CA THR A 40 7.00 -2.40 11.41
C THR A 40 5.73 -2.65 12.21
N TYR A 41 5.19 -1.62 12.86
CA TYR A 41 3.98 -1.66 13.67
C TYR A 41 2.70 -1.41 12.88
N SER A 42 2.80 -0.96 11.63
CA SER A 42 1.61 -0.75 10.80
C SER A 42 0.96 -2.08 10.39
N ASP A 43 -0.35 -2.08 10.26
CA ASP A 43 -1.09 -3.25 9.75
C ASP A 43 -0.82 -3.42 8.25
N ILE A 44 -0.79 -2.32 7.51
CA ILE A 44 -0.57 -2.29 6.06
C ILE A 44 0.39 -1.17 5.70
N ILE A 45 1.22 -1.44 4.71
CA ILE A 45 2.10 -0.45 4.07
C ILE A 45 1.65 -0.26 2.63
N ILE A 46 1.40 0.97 2.25
CA ILE A 46 1.11 1.34 0.87
C ILE A 46 2.41 1.87 0.25
N LEU A 47 3.04 1.06 -0.60
CA LEU A 47 4.23 1.48 -1.35
C LEU A 47 3.79 2.15 -2.65
N VAL A 48 3.85 3.48 -2.68
CA VAL A 48 3.47 4.27 -3.86
C VAL A 48 4.65 4.37 -4.82
N ILE A 49 4.43 3.89 -6.05
CA ILE A 49 5.42 3.81 -7.11
C ILE A 49 4.97 4.68 -8.28
N ASP A 50 5.84 5.57 -8.76
CA ASP A 50 5.61 6.35 -9.97
C ASP A 50 5.84 5.47 -11.21
N ILE A 51 4.76 4.93 -11.79
CA ILE A 51 4.87 4.05 -12.96
C ILE A 51 5.31 4.80 -14.23
N SER A 52 5.24 6.13 -14.24
CA SER A 52 5.69 6.95 -15.35
C SER A 52 7.22 7.15 -15.41
N ASP A 53 7.94 6.86 -14.31
CA ASP A 53 9.41 6.92 -14.28
C ASP A 53 10.04 6.08 -15.42
N SER A 54 11.25 6.47 -15.85
CA SER A 54 12.02 5.63 -16.78
C SER A 54 12.29 4.24 -16.19
N GLN A 55 12.50 3.24 -17.03
CA GLN A 55 12.76 1.87 -16.59
C GLN A 55 13.92 1.78 -15.60
N LEU A 56 14.99 2.54 -15.84
CA LEU A 56 16.17 2.56 -14.99
C LEU A 56 15.87 3.15 -13.60
N GLU A 57 15.18 4.29 -13.56
CA GLU A 57 14.80 4.95 -12.30
C GLU A 57 13.78 4.10 -11.52
N LEU A 58 12.79 3.54 -12.21
CA LEU A 58 11.79 2.67 -11.62
C LEU A 58 12.43 1.45 -10.92
N ARG A 59 13.34 0.75 -11.60
CA ARG A 59 14.06 -0.39 -11.02
C ARG A 59 14.92 0.01 -9.83
N LYS A 60 15.68 1.10 -9.94
CA LYS A 60 16.55 1.59 -8.85
C LYS A 60 15.75 1.95 -7.62
N LYS A 61 14.70 2.74 -7.77
CA LYS A 61 13.84 3.18 -6.67
C LYS A 61 13.13 1.99 -6.03
N PHE A 62 12.54 1.11 -6.83
CA PHE A 62 11.86 -0.09 -6.34
C PHE A 62 12.80 -1.01 -5.57
N ALA A 63 13.96 -1.35 -6.13
CA ALA A 63 14.94 -2.20 -5.47
C ALA A 63 15.45 -1.58 -4.15
N SER A 64 15.65 -0.26 -4.11
CA SER A 64 16.05 0.45 -2.89
C SER A 64 14.96 0.36 -1.81
N CYS A 65 13.69 0.60 -2.18
CA CYS A 65 12.56 0.48 -1.25
C CYS A 65 12.43 -0.93 -0.70
N MET A 66 12.45 -1.94 -1.58
CA MET A 66 12.30 -3.34 -1.16
C MET A 66 13.42 -3.78 -0.23
N ARG A 67 14.67 -3.39 -0.50
CA ARG A 67 15.80 -3.65 0.39
C ARG A 67 15.59 -3.05 1.76
N THR A 68 15.19 -1.78 1.84
CA THR A 68 14.97 -1.11 3.13
C THR A 68 13.82 -1.74 3.91
N LEU A 69 12.73 -2.11 3.25
CA LEU A 69 11.61 -2.80 3.90
C LEU A 69 12.02 -4.18 4.43
N ASP A 70 12.86 -4.91 3.68
CA ASP A 70 13.42 -6.19 4.09
C ASP A 70 14.36 -6.05 5.30
N GLU A 71 15.27 -5.07 5.28
CA GLU A 71 16.16 -4.75 6.41
C GLU A 71 15.41 -4.35 7.68
N LEU A 72 14.22 -3.77 7.56
CA LEU A 72 13.31 -3.46 8.67
C LEU A 72 12.48 -4.67 9.12
N GLY A 73 12.58 -5.82 8.44
CA GLY A 73 11.80 -7.01 8.74
C GLY A 73 10.32 -6.88 8.36
N VAL A 74 9.98 -5.99 7.45
CA VAL A 74 8.61 -5.84 6.95
C VAL A 74 8.25 -7.04 6.07
N ARG A 75 7.17 -7.74 6.43
CA ARG A 75 6.68 -8.88 5.64
C ARG A 75 5.99 -8.40 4.38
N LYS A 76 6.25 -9.06 3.24
CA LYS A 76 5.68 -8.72 1.94
C LYS A 76 4.14 -8.72 1.97
N GLU A 77 3.52 -9.61 2.75
CA GLU A 77 2.06 -9.73 2.89
C GLU A 77 1.38 -8.48 3.47
N LYS A 78 2.16 -7.56 4.05
CA LYS A 78 1.67 -6.27 4.54
C LYS A 78 1.73 -5.15 3.49
N ILE A 79 2.38 -5.37 2.35
CA ILE A 79 2.69 -4.32 1.37
C ILE A 79 1.64 -4.32 0.26
N ILE A 80 1.03 -3.18 0.00
CA ILE A 80 0.26 -2.92 -1.22
C ILE A 80 1.14 -2.12 -2.18
N PHE A 81 1.41 -2.69 -3.35
CA PHE A 81 2.12 -2.01 -4.43
C PHE A 81 1.17 -1.12 -5.21
N THR A 82 1.22 0.18 -4.98
CA THR A 82 0.33 1.15 -5.62
C THR A 82 1.07 1.85 -6.76
N LEU A 83 0.80 1.41 -8.00
CA LEU A 83 1.39 1.97 -9.20
C LEU A 83 0.63 3.23 -9.59
N ASN A 84 1.13 4.39 -9.19
CA ASN A 84 0.48 5.69 -9.39
C ASN A 84 0.93 6.34 -10.70
N LYS A 85 0.14 7.31 -11.16
CA LYS A 85 0.29 8.08 -12.41
C LYS A 85 0.03 7.25 -13.65
N SER A 86 -0.95 6.34 -13.59
CA SER A 86 -1.43 5.54 -14.73
C SER A 86 -1.87 6.42 -15.93
N ASP A 87 -2.34 7.63 -15.64
CA ASP A 87 -2.76 8.63 -16.64
C ASP A 87 -1.62 9.16 -17.54
N LEU A 88 -0.36 8.92 -17.15
CA LEU A 88 0.82 9.40 -17.90
C LEU A 88 1.47 8.33 -18.78
N ILE A 89 0.92 7.12 -18.84
CA ILE A 89 1.58 5.98 -19.50
C ILE A 89 0.57 5.14 -20.30
N LYS A 90 1.01 4.51 -21.38
CA LYS A 90 0.18 3.63 -22.22
C LYS A 90 0.10 2.23 -21.62
N LYS A 91 -1.02 1.52 -21.88
CA LYS A 91 -1.27 0.17 -21.34
C LYS A 91 -0.19 -0.87 -21.64
N ASP A 92 0.35 -0.87 -22.85
CA ASP A 92 1.43 -1.77 -23.27
C ASP A 92 2.72 -1.57 -22.44
N GLN A 93 3.02 -0.31 -22.13
CA GLN A 93 4.16 0.04 -21.27
C GLN A 93 3.93 -0.32 -19.80
N ILE A 94 2.68 -0.28 -19.33
CA ILE A 94 2.33 -0.67 -17.95
C ILE A 94 2.67 -2.15 -17.72
N ASN A 95 2.18 -3.04 -18.58
CA ASN A 95 2.44 -4.47 -18.47
C ASN A 95 3.93 -4.78 -18.46
N TYR A 96 4.68 -4.18 -19.38
CA TYR A 96 6.12 -4.34 -19.42
C TYR A 96 6.82 -3.89 -18.13
N LYS A 97 6.39 -2.76 -17.54
CA LYS A 97 6.97 -2.26 -16.28
C LYS A 97 6.58 -3.10 -15.08
N MET A 98 5.36 -3.63 -15.04
CA MET A 98 4.95 -4.59 -14.02
C MET A 98 5.77 -5.89 -14.09
N GLU A 99 6.03 -6.39 -15.29
CA GLU A 99 6.92 -7.53 -15.52
C GLU A 99 8.34 -7.25 -15.02
N LEU A 100 8.87 -6.06 -15.35
CA LEU A 100 10.18 -5.59 -14.91
C LEU A 100 10.36 -5.58 -13.39
N LEU A 101 9.27 -5.36 -12.65
CA LEU A 101 9.22 -5.35 -11.18
C LEU A 101 8.78 -6.70 -10.57
N ASN A 102 8.51 -7.73 -11.38
CA ASN A 102 7.92 -9.01 -10.96
C ASN A 102 6.58 -8.86 -10.21
N LEU A 103 5.72 -7.95 -10.70
CA LEU A 103 4.43 -7.62 -10.06
C LEU A 103 3.21 -8.06 -10.87
N ILE A 104 3.36 -8.73 -12.03
CA ILE A 104 2.23 -9.09 -12.91
C ILE A 104 1.21 -10.00 -12.23
N GLU A 105 1.67 -10.98 -11.48
CA GLU A 105 0.81 -11.98 -10.83
C GLU A 105 0.59 -11.70 -9.34
N ASP A 106 0.98 -10.51 -8.87
CA ASP A 106 0.87 -10.17 -7.46
C ASP A 106 -0.52 -9.60 -7.16
N GLU A 107 -1.29 -10.29 -6.30
CA GLU A 107 -2.63 -9.86 -5.90
C GLU A 107 -2.66 -8.56 -5.06
N GLN A 108 -1.51 -8.11 -4.59
CA GLN A 108 -1.36 -6.90 -3.76
C GLN A 108 -0.96 -5.68 -4.59
N VAL A 109 -1.16 -5.73 -5.91
CA VAL A 109 -0.87 -4.64 -6.84
C VAL A 109 -2.14 -3.94 -7.26
N VAL A 110 -2.11 -2.61 -7.26
CA VAL A 110 -3.17 -1.78 -7.84
C VAL A 110 -2.57 -0.64 -8.65
N LEU A 111 -3.09 -0.47 -9.86
CA LEU A 111 -2.74 0.63 -10.76
C LEU A 111 -3.70 1.79 -10.53
N VAL A 112 -3.21 2.97 -10.21
CA VAL A 112 -4.04 4.13 -9.89
C VAL A 112 -3.57 5.41 -10.57
N SER A 113 -4.46 6.38 -10.65
CA SER A 113 -4.11 7.78 -10.84
C SER A 113 -4.71 8.63 -9.74
N SER A 114 -3.89 9.12 -8.84
CA SER A 114 -4.34 10.05 -7.79
C SER A 114 -4.82 11.39 -8.36
N LYS A 115 -4.39 11.73 -9.59
CA LYS A 115 -4.81 12.94 -10.31
C LYS A 115 -6.22 12.83 -10.85
N THR A 116 -6.58 11.69 -11.44
CA THR A 116 -7.89 11.48 -12.08
C THR A 116 -8.90 10.78 -11.17
N GLY A 117 -8.43 10.13 -10.10
CA GLY A 117 -9.22 9.28 -9.23
C GLY A 117 -9.37 7.85 -9.73
N GLU A 118 -8.72 7.49 -10.86
CA GLU A 118 -8.78 6.15 -11.42
C GLU A 118 -8.32 5.10 -10.40
N ASN A 119 -9.14 4.06 -10.23
CA ASN A 119 -8.92 2.89 -9.36
C ASN A 119 -8.63 3.21 -7.87
N ILE A 120 -8.98 4.40 -7.39
CA ILE A 120 -8.85 4.72 -5.95
C ILE A 120 -9.85 3.90 -5.12
N LYS A 121 -11.01 3.56 -5.70
CA LYS A 121 -11.99 2.68 -5.06
C LYS A 121 -11.41 1.27 -4.86
N GLU A 122 -10.80 0.71 -5.89
CA GLU A 122 -10.14 -0.59 -5.87
C GLU A 122 -9.01 -0.64 -4.84
N LEU A 123 -8.23 0.43 -4.72
CA LEU A 123 -7.21 0.56 -3.68
C LEU A 123 -7.83 0.47 -2.28
N LYS A 124 -8.93 1.16 -2.03
CA LYS A 124 -9.63 1.12 -0.73
C LYS A 124 -10.19 -0.27 -0.43
N GLU A 125 -10.74 -0.95 -1.42
CA GLU A 125 -11.26 -2.32 -1.30
C GLU A 125 -10.13 -3.31 -0.99
N LEU A 126 -8.97 -3.18 -1.64
CA LEU A 126 -7.80 -3.99 -1.36
C LEU A 126 -7.27 -3.77 0.06
N ILE A 127 -7.18 -2.52 0.52
CA ILE A 127 -6.80 -2.19 1.90
C ILE A 127 -7.74 -2.89 2.89
N GLN A 128 -9.04 -2.78 2.69
CA GLN A 128 -10.05 -3.40 3.56
C GLN A 128 -9.90 -4.92 3.59
N LYS A 129 -9.79 -5.56 2.42
CA LYS A 129 -9.58 -7.01 2.30
C LYS A 129 -8.37 -7.47 3.10
N MET A 130 -7.26 -6.74 3.00
CA MET A 130 -6.03 -7.09 3.70
C MET A 130 -6.13 -6.89 5.22
N ILE A 131 -6.79 -5.83 5.68
CA ILE A 131 -7.04 -5.59 7.12
C ILE A 131 -7.87 -6.73 7.70
N ILE A 132 -8.95 -7.14 7.03
CA ILE A 132 -9.82 -8.23 7.46
C ILE A 132 -9.03 -9.55 7.53
N ASN A 133 -8.22 -9.85 6.54
CA ASN A 133 -7.42 -11.07 6.48
C ASN A 133 -6.38 -11.14 7.61
N GLN A 134 -5.83 -10.01 8.03
CA GLN A 134 -4.85 -9.97 9.13
C GLN A 134 -5.52 -10.04 10.52
N ASN A 135 -6.79 -9.68 10.64
CA ASN A 135 -7.53 -9.64 11.90
C ASN A 135 -8.88 -10.39 11.81
N PRO A 136 -8.92 -11.67 11.41
CA PRO A 136 -10.17 -12.38 11.13
C PRO A 136 -11.08 -12.50 12.37
N HIS A 137 -10.52 -12.54 13.57
CA HIS A 137 -11.29 -12.63 14.81
C HIS A 137 -12.01 -11.33 15.20
N LYS A 138 -11.48 -10.18 14.79
CA LYS A 138 -12.08 -8.88 15.09
C LYS A 138 -13.34 -8.63 14.25
N TYR A 139 -13.36 -9.14 13.03
CA TYR A 139 -14.43 -8.88 12.04
C TYR A 139 -15.51 -9.96 12.02
N LYS A 140 -15.21 -11.23 12.36
CA LYS A 140 -16.23 -12.29 12.50
C LYS A 140 -17.27 -12.02 13.62
N LYS A 141 -16.93 -11.25 14.64
CA LYS A 141 -17.87 -10.88 15.71
C LYS A 141 -18.96 -9.89 15.30
N ASN A 142 -18.78 -9.17 14.20
CA ASN A 142 -19.77 -8.20 13.75
C ASN A 142 -20.85 -8.83 12.82
N ASP A 143 -20.53 -9.91 12.11
CA ASP A 143 -21.49 -10.64 11.31
C ASP A 143 -22.50 -11.43 12.15
N GLU A 144 -22.12 -11.91 13.33
CA GLU A 144 -23.01 -12.61 14.25
C GLU A 144 -23.97 -11.70 15.02
N LYS A 145 -23.71 -10.38 15.06
CA LYS A 145 -24.61 -9.38 15.67
C LYS A 145 -25.65 -8.79 14.73
N GLY A 146 -25.57 -9.12 13.45
CA GLY A 146 -26.45 -8.61 12.39
C GLY A 146 -27.73 -9.42 12.14
N VAL A 147 -27.95 -10.53 12.86
CA VAL A 147 -29.20 -11.29 12.77
C VAL A 147 -29.99 -11.08 14.05
N VAL A 148 -30.60 -9.93 14.21
CA VAL A 148 -31.74 -9.78 15.11
C VAL A 148 -32.98 -10.08 14.30
N ASN A 149 -33.53 -11.26 14.52
CA ASN A 149 -34.86 -11.67 14.08
C ASN A 149 -35.90 -10.62 14.49
N THR A 150 -36.49 -9.96 13.50
CA THR A 150 -37.80 -9.32 13.64
C THR A 150 -38.86 -10.24 13.03
N PHE A 151 -39.18 -11.30 13.77
CA PHE A 151 -40.48 -11.95 13.64
C PHE A 151 -41.01 -12.08 15.07
N ASP A 152 -41.91 -11.17 15.46
CA ASP A 152 -43.06 -11.48 16.27
C ASP A 152 -43.97 -10.25 16.39
N ASN A 153 -45.18 -10.45 15.89
CA ASN A 153 -46.46 -9.72 15.98
C ASN A 153 -46.79 -8.73 14.87
#